data_9d33eea78fac4097f359af1a3ce22d66
#
_entry.id   9d33eea78fac4097f359af1a3ce22d66
#
_cell.length_a   1.000
_cell.length_b   1.000
_cell.length_c   1.000
_cell.angle_alpha   90.00
_cell.angle_beta   90.00
_cell.angle_gamma   90.00
#
_symmetry.space_group_name_H-M   'P 1'
#
loop_
_entity.id
_entity.type
_entity.pdbx_description
1 polymer ?
#
loop_
_entity_poly.entity_id
_entity_poly.type
_entity_poly.pdbx_seq_one_letter_code
_entity_poly.pdbx_strand_id
1 'polypeptide(L)'
;MKKNNKGFSLVELIIVIAIMAILAGALAPALIKYINKSRASADISNADTVRSAIQTALSNEDAMVSAPATAQSYNISSLLDQSQYSTFSKELSSILGDKTDIKGKYYGKGTEFKVYLDTGNNKVVVFGADGSQLSPQ
;
A
#
# COMPACT_ATOMS: atom_id res chain seq x y z
N MET A 1 23.86 -38.97 43.67
CA MET A 1 22.97 -39.06 42.44
C MET A 1 23.78 -38.73 41.21
N LYS A 2 24.02 -39.70 40.29
CA LYS A 2 24.70 -39.45 39.01
C LYS A 2 23.65 -38.79 38.05
N LYS A 3 23.87 -37.53 37.69
CA LYS A 3 23.11 -36.86 36.59
C LYS A 3 23.54 -37.51 35.28
N ASN A 4 22.64 -38.23 34.65
CA ASN A 4 22.77 -38.68 33.27
C ASN A 4 22.64 -37.47 32.33
N ASN A 5 23.75 -36.85 31.96
CA ASN A 5 23.81 -35.88 30.89
C ASN A 5 23.81 -36.65 29.56
N LYS A 6 22.65 -37.04 29.05
CA LYS A 6 22.49 -37.52 27.69
C LYS A 6 22.55 -36.31 26.76
N GLY A 7 23.71 -36.08 26.16
CA GLY A 7 23.87 -35.10 25.10
C GLY A 7 23.21 -35.57 23.79
N PHE A 8 22.79 -34.62 22.95
CA PHE A 8 22.28 -34.91 21.60
C PHE A 8 23.36 -35.61 20.76
N SER A 9 22.99 -36.64 20.00
CA SER A 9 23.85 -37.28 19.01
C SER A 9 24.00 -36.35 17.79
N LEU A 10 25.19 -36.31 17.21
CA LEU A 10 25.47 -35.58 15.98
C LEU A 10 24.54 -36.00 14.82
N VAL A 11 24.20 -37.30 14.79
CA VAL A 11 23.29 -37.86 13.78
C VAL A 11 21.85 -37.31 13.98
N GLU A 12 21.36 -37.22 15.21
CA GLU A 12 20.05 -36.65 15.51
C GLU A 12 19.96 -35.20 15.04
N LEU A 13 21.02 -34.41 15.23
CA LEU A 13 21.08 -33.05 14.78
C LEU A 13 21.04 -32.93 13.25
N ILE A 14 21.81 -33.76 12.54
CA ILE A 14 21.85 -33.78 11.08
C ILE A 14 20.49 -34.17 10.49
N ILE A 15 19.80 -35.14 11.06
CA ILE A 15 18.46 -35.55 10.62
C ILE A 15 17.48 -34.41 10.78
N VAL A 16 17.49 -33.70 11.91
CA VAL A 16 16.59 -32.57 12.16
C VAL A 16 16.81 -31.45 11.15
N ILE A 17 18.06 -31.03 10.91
CA ILE A 17 18.33 -29.96 9.92
C ILE A 17 17.98 -30.39 8.50
N ALA A 18 18.15 -31.66 8.15
CA ALA A 18 17.75 -32.17 6.85
C ALA A 18 16.23 -32.12 6.65
N ILE A 19 15.45 -32.52 7.66
CA ILE A 19 13.99 -32.41 7.62
C ILE A 19 13.55 -30.95 7.55
N MET A 20 14.15 -30.07 8.34
CA MET A 20 13.84 -28.62 8.30
C MET A 20 14.14 -28.02 6.92
N ALA A 21 15.25 -28.41 6.28
CA ALA A 21 15.60 -27.93 4.94
C ALA A 21 14.57 -28.38 3.88
N ILE A 22 14.09 -29.62 3.95
CA ILE A 22 13.06 -30.16 3.04
C ILE A 22 11.75 -29.40 3.24
N LEU A 23 11.31 -29.24 4.49
CA LEU A 23 10.06 -28.52 4.80
C LEU A 23 10.14 -27.05 4.39
N ALA A 24 11.24 -26.35 4.68
CA ALA A 24 11.45 -24.98 4.28
C ALA A 24 11.42 -24.83 2.75
N GLY A 25 12.06 -25.74 2.01
CA GLY A 25 12.06 -25.75 0.56
C GLY A 25 10.67 -25.93 -0.05
N ALA A 26 9.83 -26.77 0.56
CA ALA A 26 8.45 -27.00 0.11
C ALA A 26 7.52 -25.81 0.42
N LEU A 27 7.72 -25.12 1.57
CA LEU A 27 6.84 -24.06 2.02
C LEU A 27 7.19 -22.67 1.44
N ALA A 28 8.45 -22.43 1.06
CA ALA A 28 8.92 -21.14 0.59
C ALA A 28 8.12 -20.59 -0.61
N PRO A 29 7.83 -21.35 -1.69
CA PRO A 29 7.07 -20.85 -2.82
C PRO A 29 5.63 -20.43 -2.45
N ALA A 30 4.98 -21.21 -1.58
CA ALA A 30 3.64 -20.90 -1.10
C ALA A 30 3.64 -19.61 -0.27
N LEU A 31 4.61 -19.45 0.64
CA LEU A 31 4.74 -18.29 1.48
C LEU A 31 4.95 -17.00 0.66
N ILE A 32 5.81 -17.04 -0.37
CA ILE A 32 6.04 -15.89 -1.26
C ILE A 32 4.73 -15.48 -1.96
N LYS A 33 3.95 -16.45 -2.44
CA LYS A 33 2.65 -16.19 -3.08
C LYS A 33 1.67 -15.51 -2.11
N TYR A 34 1.60 -15.97 -0.86
CA TYR A 34 0.76 -15.36 0.17
C TYR A 34 1.19 -13.94 0.52
N ILE A 35 2.50 -13.71 0.66
CA ILE A 35 3.04 -12.37 0.93
C ILE A 35 2.69 -11.40 -0.20
N ASN A 36 2.85 -11.82 -1.45
CA ASN A 36 2.51 -10.99 -2.61
C ASN A 36 1.01 -10.68 -2.66
N LYS A 37 0.15 -11.65 -2.41
CA LYS A 37 -1.30 -11.45 -2.33
C LYS A 37 -1.67 -10.48 -1.19
N SER A 38 -1.05 -10.60 -0.03
CA SER A 38 -1.26 -9.69 1.10
C SER A 38 -0.84 -8.26 0.77
N ARG A 39 0.31 -8.08 0.10
CA ARG A 39 0.78 -6.77 -0.34
C ARG A 39 -0.14 -6.15 -1.37
N ALA A 40 -0.62 -6.92 -2.35
CA ALA A 40 -1.59 -6.45 -3.34
C ALA A 40 -2.90 -6.00 -2.69
N SER A 41 -3.43 -6.79 -1.76
CA SER A 41 -4.64 -6.41 -0.99
C SER A 41 -4.44 -5.14 -0.16
N ALA A 42 -3.26 -4.97 0.45
CA ALA A 42 -2.94 -3.76 1.19
C ALA A 42 -2.87 -2.52 0.28
N ASP A 43 -2.33 -2.66 -0.93
CA ASP A 43 -2.27 -1.56 -1.90
C ASP A 43 -3.69 -1.15 -2.36
N ILE A 44 -4.56 -2.11 -2.64
CA ILE A 44 -5.97 -1.85 -2.98
C ILE A 44 -6.69 -1.12 -1.84
N SER A 45 -6.53 -1.59 -0.60
CA SER A 45 -7.13 -0.94 0.58
C SER A 45 -6.61 0.49 0.79
N ASN A 46 -5.32 0.73 0.56
CA ASN A 46 -4.73 2.06 0.63
C ASN A 46 -5.27 2.96 -0.50
N ALA A 47 -5.43 2.43 -1.71
CA ALA A 47 -6.00 3.16 -2.84
C ALA A 47 -7.46 3.56 -2.59
N ASP A 48 -8.27 2.66 -2.00
CA ASP A 48 -9.65 2.98 -1.59
C ASP A 48 -9.69 4.07 -0.51
N THR A 49 -8.74 4.03 0.43
CA THR A 49 -8.60 5.08 1.45
C THR A 49 -8.29 6.44 0.82
N VAL A 50 -7.32 6.49 -0.10
CA VAL A 50 -6.96 7.71 -0.83
C VAL A 50 -8.14 8.23 -1.64
N ARG A 51 -8.81 7.35 -2.39
CA ARG A 51 -9.98 7.72 -3.18
C ARG A 51 -11.08 8.32 -2.31
N SER A 52 -11.42 7.66 -1.21
CA SER A 52 -12.45 8.13 -0.27
C SER A 52 -12.07 9.46 0.38
N ALA A 53 -10.80 9.63 0.75
CA ALA A 53 -10.30 10.89 1.30
C ALA A 53 -10.41 12.05 0.32
N ILE A 54 -10.06 11.83 -0.95
CA ILE A 54 -10.20 12.85 -2.01
C ILE A 54 -11.67 13.19 -2.23
N GLN A 55 -12.56 12.20 -2.31
CA GLN A 55 -13.99 12.44 -2.48
C GLN A 55 -14.59 13.22 -1.30
N THR A 56 -14.14 12.93 -0.08
CA THR A 56 -14.55 13.66 1.13
C THR A 56 -14.04 15.10 1.10
N ALA A 57 -12.78 15.32 0.71
CA ALA A 57 -12.22 16.66 0.56
C ALA A 57 -12.97 17.48 -0.50
N LEU A 58 -13.35 16.86 -1.63
CA LEU A 58 -14.13 17.50 -2.68
C LEU A 58 -15.58 17.81 -2.27
N SER A 59 -16.09 17.18 -1.22
CA SER A 59 -17.42 17.48 -0.69
C SER A 59 -17.46 18.77 0.12
N ASN A 60 -16.28 19.30 0.50
CA ASN A 60 -16.14 20.62 1.10
C ASN A 60 -16.06 21.68 -0.01
N GLU A 61 -17.00 22.65 -0.03
CA GLU A 61 -17.11 23.67 -1.09
C GLU A 61 -15.83 24.51 -1.22
N ASP A 62 -15.24 24.92 -0.11
CA ASP A 62 -14.01 25.72 -0.10
C ASP A 62 -12.80 24.94 -0.62
N ALA A 63 -12.73 23.63 -0.29
CA ALA A 63 -11.69 22.75 -0.79
C ALA A 63 -11.87 22.47 -2.29
N MET A 64 -13.10 22.29 -2.76
CA MET A 64 -13.41 22.05 -4.17
C MET A 64 -12.98 23.22 -5.06
N VAL A 65 -13.17 24.46 -4.61
CA VAL A 65 -12.74 25.66 -5.36
C VAL A 65 -11.22 25.70 -5.56
N SER A 66 -10.45 25.22 -4.59
CA SER A 66 -8.99 25.18 -4.66
C SER A 66 -8.42 23.85 -5.22
N ALA A 67 -9.29 22.88 -5.56
CA ALA A 67 -8.88 21.60 -6.11
C ALA A 67 -8.36 21.73 -7.56
N PRO A 68 -7.58 20.76 -8.05
CA PRO A 68 -7.14 20.74 -9.44
C PRO A 68 -8.33 20.79 -10.42
N ALA A 69 -8.39 21.83 -11.26
CA ALA A 69 -9.47 22.01 -12.23
C ALA A 69 -9.31 21.16 -13.50
N THR A 70 -8.09 20.70 -13.80
CA THR A 70 -7.79 19.96 -15.03
C THR A 70 -7.93 18.45 -14.80
N ALA A 71 -8.74 17.80 -15.62
CA ALA A 71 -8.89 16.33 -15.60
C ALA A 71 -7.60 15.65 -16.07
N GLN A 72 -6.77 15.19 -15.15
CA GLN A 72 -5.52 14.49 -15.43
C GLN A 72 -5.04 13.64 -14.25
N SER A 73 -3.92 12.94 -14.45
CA SER A 73 -3.30 12.14 -13.40
C SER A 73 -2.30 12.95 -12.59
N TYR A 74 -2.43 12.86 -11.27
CA TYR A 74 -1.58 13.52 -10.28
C TYR A 74 -0.88 12.47 -9.41
N ASN A 75 0.30 12.80 -8.91
CA ASN A 75 0.90 12.08 -7.79
C ASN A 75 0.23 12.52 -6.48
N ILE A 76 0.17 11.64 -5.50
CA ILE A 76 -0.43 11.99 -4.19
C ILE A 76 0.32 13.16 -3.55
N SER A 77 1.65 13.17 -3.60
CA SER A 77 2.47 14.26 -3.11
C SER A 77 2.12 15.62 -3.73
N SER A 78 1.80 15.64 -5.03
CA SER A 78 1.37 16.87 -5.70
C SER A 78 0.00 17.36 -5.22
N LEU A 79 -0.93 16.46 -4.90
CA LEU A 79 -2.25 16.79 -4.36
C LEU A 79 -2.17 17.27 -2.90
N LEU A 80 -1.11 16.92 -2.18
CA LEU A 80 -0.85 17.36 -0.80
C LEU A 80 -0.03 18.66 -0.73
N ASP A 81 0.39 19.21 -1.87
CA ASP A 81 1.15 20.46 -1.93
C ASP A 81 0.23 21.66 -1.70
N GLN A 82 0.30 22.22 -0.49
CA GLN A 82 -0.50 23.37 -0.08
C GLN A 82 -0.15 24.67 -0.85
N SER A 83 1.00 24.73 -1.51
CA SER A 83 1.37 25.87 -2.33
C SER A 83 0.57 25.93 -3.64
N GLN A 84 0.13 24.75 -4.14
CA GLN A 84 -0.65 24.64 -5.37
C GLN A 84 -2.16 24.58 -5.12
N TYR A 85 -2.58 23.82 -4.10
CA TYR A 85 -4.00 23.54 -3.81
C TYR A 85 -4.32 23.79 -2.33
N SER A 86 -4.21 25.04 -1.89
CA SER A 86 -4.14 25.45 -0.48
C SER A 86 -5.19 24.81 0.45
N THR A 87 -6.47 25.03 0.18
CA THR A 87 -7.56 24.52 1.02
C THR A 87 -7.81 23.04 0.78
N PHE A 88 -7.77 22.58 -0.48
CA PHE A 88 -7.95 21.19 -0.83
C PHE A 88 -6.85 20.30 -0.22
N SER A 89 -5.57 20.69 -0.37
CA SER A 89 -4.44 19.92 0.19
C SER A 89 -4.48 19.89 1.72
N LYS A 90 -4.90 20.98 2.37
CA LYS A 90 -5.06 21.03 3.82
C LYS A 90 -6.15 20.07 4.29
N GLU A 91 -7.31 20.09 3.64
CA GLU A 91 -8.42 19.19 3.95
C GLU A 91 -8.04 17.73 3.71
N LEU A 92 -7.44 17.43 2.55
CA LEU A 92 -6.95 16.10 2.21
C LEU A 92 -5.93 15.58 3.22
N SER A 93 -4.98 16.42 3.63
CA SER A 93 -3.99 16.06 4.67
C SER A 93 -4.65 15.79 6.01
N SER A 94 -5.67 16.57 6.39
CA SER A 94 -6.41 16.36 7.63
C SER A 94 -7.15 15.03 7.64
N ILE A 95 -7.73 14.62 6.51
CA ILE A 95 -8.47 13.36 6.37
C ILE A 95 -7.50 12.16 6.34
N LEU A 96 -6.39 12.26 5.61
CA LEU A 96 -5.39 11.20 5.52
C LEU A 96 -4.57 11.05 6.80
N GLY A 97 -4.45 12.11 7.61
CA GLY A 97 -3.62 12.13 8.81
C GLY A 97 -2.15 11.83 8.47
N ASP A 98 -1.53 10.92 9.22
CA ASP A 98 -0.12 10.52 9.00
C ASP A 98 0.11 9.68 7.74
N LYS A 99 -0.95 9.31 7.02
CA LYS A 99 -0.88 8.49 5.79
C LYS A 99 -0.63 9.34 4.54
N THR A 100 0.36 10.21 4.59
CA THR A 100 0.72 11.09 3.46
C THR A 100 1.76 10.46 2.51
N ASP A 101 2.53 9.46 2.97
CA ASP A 101 3.52 8.73 2.18
C ASP A 101 2.99 7.34 1.78
N ILE A 102 1.98 7.34 0.89
CA ILE A 102 1.35 6.09 0.43
C ILE A 102 2.07 5.61 -0.82
N LYS A 103 2.88 4.55 -0.65
CA LYS A 103 3.63 3.89 -1.72
C LYS A 103 3.14 2.46 -1.93
N GLY A 104 3.14 2.03 -3.18
CA GLY A 104 2.81 0.66 -3.54
C GLY A 104 3.76 -0.35 -2.91
N LYS A 105 3.23 -1.41 -2.34
CA LYS A 105 3.98 -2.57 -1.81
C LYS A 105 4.09 -3.68 -2.85
N TYR A 106 3.13 -3.76 -3.75
CA TYR A 106 3.03 -4.72 -4.84
C TYR A 106 2.93 -4.01 -6.20
N TYR A 107 1.93 -3.13 -6.37
CA TYR A 107 1.69 -2.38 -7.60
C TYR A 107 2.60 -1.14 -7.67
N GLY A 108 3.73 -1.25 -8.38
CA GLY A 108 4.71 -0.18 -8.46
C GLY A 108 5.52 0.00 -7.17
N LYS A 109 6.09 -1.07 -6.66
CA LYS A 109 6.82 -1.17 -5.38
C LYS A 109 7.74 0.02 -5.11
N GLY A 110 7.49 0.69 -4.00
CA GLY A 110 8.27 1.85 -3.53
C GLY A 110 7.94 3.16 -4.23
N THR A 111 6.98 3.18 -5.15
CA THR A 111 6.55 4.37 -5.88
C THR A 111 5.16 4.83 -5.42
N GLU A 112 4.90 6.12 -5.47
CA GLU A 112 3.59 6.69 -5.13
C GLU A 112 2.50 6.22 -6.10
N PHE A 113 1.29 6.12 -5.57
CA PHE A 113 0.11 5.92 -6.40
C PHE A 113 -0.17 7.17 -7.25
N LYS A 114 -0.76 6.95 -8.41
CA LYS A 114 -1.26 8.01 -9.27
C LYS A 114 -2.77 8.13 -9.11
N VAL A 115 -3.26 9.35 -9.03
CA VAL A 115 -4.68 9.64 -8.92
C VAL A 115 -5.12 10.36 -10.18
N TYR A 116 -6.03 9.77 -10.94
CA TYR A 116 -6.76 10.50 -11.98
C TYR A 116 -7.92 11.23 -11.29
N LEU A 117 -7.90 12.54 -11.39
CA LEU A 117 -8.90 13.41 -10.80
C LEU A 117 -9.58 14.24 -11.89
N ASP A 118 -10.89 14.17 -11.94
CA ASP A 118 -11.75 15.00 -12.78
C ASP A 118 -12.83 15.61 -11.86
N THR A 119 -12.58 16.83 -11.43
CA THR A 119 -13.47 17.54 -10.51
C THR A 119 -14.80 17.92 -11.14
N GLY A 120 -14.81 18.19 -12.47
CA GLY A 120 -16.03 18.52 -13.21
C GLY A 120 -17.04 17.38 -13.26
N ASN A 121 -16.56 16.13 -13.36
CA ASN A 121 -17.40 14.94 -13.39
C ASN A 121 -17.40 14.17 -12.07
N ASN A 122 -16.81 14.72 -11.02
CA ASN A 122 -16.62 14.06 -9.71
C ASN A 122 -16.04 12.65 -9.81
N LYS A 123 -15.06 12.48 -10.71
CA LYS A 123 -14.43 11.19 -10.99
C LYS A 123 -13.05 11.13 -10.35
N VAL A 124 -12.86 10.14 -9.49
CA VAL A 124 -11.59 9.84 -8.82
C VAL A 124 -11.23 8.39 -9.06
N VAL A 125 -10.09 8.14 -9.67
CA VAL A 125 -9.57 6.78 -9.93
C VAL A 125 -8.12 6.72 -9.45
N VAL A 126 -7.79 5.69 -8.69
CA VAL A 126 -6.44 5.49 -8.17
C VAL A 126 -5.76 4.34 -8.90
N PHE A 127 -4.54 4.58 -9.35
CA PHE A 127 -3.71 3.63 -10.07
C PHE A 127 -2.43 3.34 -9.27
N GLY A 128 -1.94 2.10 -9.39
CA GLY A 128 -0.57 1.79 -9.03
C GLY A 128 0.41 2.48 -9.98
N ALA A 129 1.67 2.58 -9.57
CA ALA A 129 2.70 3.19 -10.42
C ALA A 129 2.99 2.37 -11.71
N ASP A 130 2.60 1.10 -11.73
CA ASP A 130 2.63 0.22 -12.90
C ASP A 130 1.46 0.44 -13.87
N GLY A 131 0.53 1.33 -13.55
CA GLY A 131 -0.66 1.64 -14.34
C GLY A 131 -1.89 0.74 -14.04
N SER A 132 -1.78 -0.20 -13.10
CA SER A 132 -2.93 -1.01 -12.68
C SER A 132 -3.97 -0.16 -11.96
N GLN A 133 -5.24 -0.23 -12.36
CA GLN A 133 -6.32 0.44 -11.63
C GLN A 133 -6.56 -0.28 -10.31
N LEU A 134 -6.47 0.45 -9.20
CA LEU A 134 -6.61 -0.07 -7.84
C LEU A 134 -7.96 0.30 -7.22
N SER A 135 -8.50 1.47 -7.53
CA SER A 135 -9.79 1.92 -7.02
C SER A 135 -10.43 2.95 -7.97
N PRO A 136 -11.76 2.85 -8.22
CA PRO A 136 -12.64 1.72 -7.87
C PRO A 136 -12.29 0.47 -8.68
N GLN A 137 -12.58 -0.69 -8.12
CA GLN A 137 -12.47 -1.98 -8.82
C GLN A 137 -13.76 -2.35 -9.52
#